data_e3cccf37bc322746ca389ac79f0e9aef
#
_entry.id   e3cccf37bc322746ca389ac79f0e9aef
#
_cell.length_a   1.000
_cell.length_b   1.000
_cell.length_c   1.000
_cell.angle_alpha   90.00
_cell.angle_beta   90.00
_cell.angle_gamma   90.00
#
_symmetry.space_group_name_H-M   'P 1'
#
loop_
_entity.id
_entity.type
_entity.pdbx_description
1 polymer ?
#
loop_
_entity_poly.entity_id
_entity_poly.type
_entity_poly.pdbx_seq_one_letter_code
_entity_poly.pdbx_strand_id
1 'polypeptide(L)' 'KAYRVTGSFEDYRQPNGRQVFSVEFSAESEEAVVEKAYSTFGSKHRLARRQIAFDKVEEIPADQITNPIVKYDVTGE' A
#
# COMPACT_ATOMS: atom_id res chain seq x y z
N LYS A 1 -6.33 -12.01 4.26
CA LYS A 1 -7.02 -10.74 4.49
C LYS A 1 -6.52 -9.68 3.52
N ALA A 2 -7.39 -8.80 3.13
CA ALA A 2 -7.04 -7.68 2.27
C ALA A 2 -7.00 -6.38 3.08
N TYR A 3 -6.02 -5.54 2.76
CA TYR A 3 -5.84 -4.26 3.42
C TYR A 3 -5.68 -3.16 2.38
N ARG A 4 -6.24 -2.00 2.68
CA ARG A 4 -6.01 -0.78 1.91
C ARG A 4 -5.06 0.11 2.68
N VAL A 5 -3.97 0.49 2.05
CA VAL A 5 -2.96 1.36 2.65
C VAL A 5 -2.99 2.71 1.95
N THR A 6 -3.18 3.76 2.71
CA THR A 6 -3.19 5.13 2.20
C THR A 6 -2.05 5.89 2.85
N GLY A 7 -1.35 6.68 2.08
CA GLY A 7 -0.24 7.47 2.59
C GLY A 7 0.37 8.36 1.53
N SER A 8 1.61 8.76 1.75
CA SER A 8 2.33 9.61 0.79
C SER A 8 3.84 9.33 0.87
N PHE A 9 4.54 9.71 -0.17
CA PHE A 9 6.00 9.64 -0.22
C PHE A 9 6.58 10.91 -0.84
N GLU A 10 7.86 11.16 -0.58
CA GLU A 10 8.53 12.32 -1.13
C GLU A 10 8.66 12.20 -2.65
N ASP A 11 8.23 13.25 -3.36
CA ASP A 11 8.35 13.33 -4.81
C ASP A 11 8.56 14.80 -5.20
N TYR A 12 9.78 15.13 -5.57
CA TYR A 12 10.18 16.50 -5.92
C TYR A 12 9.43 17.03 -7.15
N ARG A 13 8.83 16.15 -7.96
CA ARG A 13 8.06 16.55 -9.16
C ARG A 13 6.67 17.08 -8.81
N GLN A 14 6.22 16.89 -7.57
CA GLN A 14 4.90 17.37 -7.13
C GLN A 14 5.03 18.78 -6.57
N PRO A 15 4.01 19.64 -6.76
CA PRO A 15 4.06 21.01 -6.24
C PRO A 15 4.26 21.11 -4.73
N ASN A 16 3.74 20.14 -3.98
CA ASN A 16 3.86 20.10 -2.52
C ASN A 16 5.02 19.22 -2.05
N GLY A 17 5.81 18.68 -2.99
CA GLY A 17 6.94 17.81 -2.67
C GLY A 17 6.55 16.40 -2.26
N ARG A 18 5.29 16.01 -2.35
CA ARG A 18 4.81 14.69 -1.95
C ARG A 18 3.77 14.15 -2.92
N GLN A 19 3.78 12.84 -3.08
CA GLN A 19 2.80 12.10 -3.88
C GLN A 19 1.93 11.25 -2.95
N VAL A 20 0.63 11.42 -3.03
CA VAL A 20 -0.34 10.60 -2.28
C VAL A 20 -0.55 9.28 -3.00
N PHE A 21 -0.67 8.21 -2.25
CA PHE A 21 -0.98 6.89 -2.81
C PHE A 21 -2.08 6.19 -2.03
N SER A 22 -2.77 5.28 -2.71
CA SER A 22 -3.73 4.38 -2.10
C SER A 22 -3.59 3.04 -2.82
N VAL A 23 -3.20 2.00 -2.09
CA VAL A 23 -2.91 0.68 -2.65
C VAL A 23 -3.56 -0.40 -1.79
N GLU A 24 -3.80 -1.55 -2.41
CA GLU A 24 -4.39 -2.71 -1.75
C GLU A 24 -3.39 -3.85 -1.75
N PHE A 25 -3.28 -4.53 -0.62
CA PHE A 25 -2.41 -5.69 -0.47
C PHE A 25 -3.15 -6.82 0.24
N SER A 26 -2.73 -8.06 -0.07
CA SER A 26 -3.13 -9.25 0.67
C SER A 26 -2.06 -9.54 1.72
N ALA A 27 -2.45 -9.68 2.98
CA ALA A 27 -1.53 -9.97 4.08
C ALA A 27 -2.28 -10.62 5.25
N GLU A 28 -1.53 -11.16 6.20
CA GLU A 28 -2.12 -11.80 7.38
C GLU A 28 -2.43 -10.80 8.48
N SER A 29 -1.71 -9.67 8.52
CA SER A 29 -1.86 -8.65 9.55
C SER A 29 -1.49 -7.28 9.01
N GLU A 30 -1.82 -6.25 9.78
CA GLU A 30 -1.44 -4.87 9.43
C GLU A 30 0.08 -4.70 9.36
N GLU A 31 0.80 -5.34 10.27
CA GLU A 31 2.27 -5.28 10.25
C GLU A 31 2.83 -5.87 8.96
N ALA A 32 2.28 -7.00 8.52
CA ALA A 32 2.70 -7.64 7.28
C ALA A 32 2.42 -6.76 6.07
N VAL A 33 1.28 -6.08 6.03
CA VAL A 33 0.95 -5.21 4.90
C VAL A 33 1.84 -3.97 4.88
N VAL A 34 2.20 -3.42 6.03
CA VAL A 34 3.12 -2.29 6.10
C VAL A 34 4.49 -2.67 5.54
N GLU A 35 5.00 -3.84 5.92
CA GLU A 35 6.27 -4.34 5.37
C GLU A 35 6.21 -4.57 3.86
N LYS A 36 5.10 -5.11 3.36
CA LYS A 36 4.90 -5.25 1.91
C LYS A 36 4.91 -3.90 1.20
N ALA A 37 4.25 -2.91 1.78
CA ALA A 37 4.19 -1.56 1.21
C ALA A 37 5.58 -0.94 1.15
N TYR A 38 6.36 -1.03 2.23
CA TYR A 38 7.74 -0.54 2.23
C TYR A 38 8.59 -1.23 1.16
N SER A 39 8.47 -2.54 1.06
CA SER A 39 9.21 -3.30 0.06
C SER A 39 8.85 -2.87 -1.36
N THR A 40 7.55 -2.71 -1.63
CA THR A 40 7.07 -2.30 -2.95
C THR A 40 7.54 -0.91 -3.31
N PHE A 41 7.32 0.08 -2.45
CA PHE A 41 7.69 1.47 -2.73
C PHE A 41 9.19 1.68 -2.69
N GLY A 42 9.88 1.04 -1.77
CA GLY A 42 11.33 1.11 -1.70
C GLY A 42 12.00 0.58 -2.95
N SER A 43 11.49 -0.54 -3.48
CA SER A 43 12.02 -1.16 -4.70
C SER A 43 11.65 -0.35 -5.95
N LYS A 44 10.37 0.00 -6.12
CA LYS A 44 9.90 0.68 -7.33
C LYS A 44 10.37 2.13 -7.44
N HIS A 45 10.39 2.85 -6.32
CA HIS A 45 10.68 4.29 -6.30
C HIS A 45 12.01 4.63 -5.67
N ARG A 46 12.76 3.61 -5.24
CA ARG A 46 14.07 3.79 -4.58
C ARG A 46 14.00 4.72 -3.38
N LEU A 47 12.93 4.56 -2.59
CA LEU A 47 12.66 5.39 -1.43
C LEU A 47 13.16 4.73 -0.15
N ALA A 48 13.72 5.52 0.76
CA ALA A 48 14.00 5.06 2.12
C ALA A 48 12.69 5.06 2.92
N ARG A 49 12.63 4.25 3.99
CA ARG A 49 11.44 4.19 4.84
C ARG A 49 11.01 5.55 5.36
N ARG A 50 11.97 6.41 5.72
CA ARG A 50 11.69 7.76 6.22
C ARG A 50 11.00 8.66 5.20
N GLN A 51 11.10 8.32 3.91
CA GLN A 51 10.49 9.10 2.82
C GLN A 51 9.04 8.71 2.56
N ILE A 52 8.58 7.65 3.19
CA ILE A 52 7.23 7.11 3.03
C ILE A 52 6.48 7.31 4.33
N ALA A 53 5.30 7.93 4.25
CA ALA A 53 4.42 8.12 5.41
C ALA A 53 3.11 7.38 5.16
N PHE A 54 2.68 6.59 6.14
CA PHE A 54 1.39 5.91 6.08
C PHE A 54 0.37 6.69 6.92
N ASP A 55 -0.72 7.10 6.28
CA ASP A 55 -1.82 7.79 6.96
C ASP A 55 -2.79 6.79 7.56
N LYS A 56 -3.09 5.72 6.84
CA LYS A 56 -4.13 4.78 7.25
C LYS A 56 -3.88 3.40 6.66
N VAL A 57 -4.14 2.38 7.47
CA VAL A 57 -4.14 0.98 7.05
C VAL A 57 -5.49 0.40 7.48
N GLU A 58 -6.30 -0.06 6.53
CA GLU A 58 -7.63 -0.60 6.79
C GLU A 58 -7.76 -2.02 6.27
N GLU A 59 -8.39 -2.88 7.05
CA GLU A 59 -8.84 -4.16 6.54
C GLU A 59 -10.10 -3.95 5.71
N ILE A 60 -10.14 -4.50 4.50
CA ILE A 60 -11.29 -4.38 3.61
C ILE A 60 -11.87 -5.77 3.31
N PRO A 61 -13.21 -5.88 3.17
CA PRO A 61 -13.82 -7.14 2.78
C PRO A 61 -13.54 -7.46 1.32
N ALA A 62 -13.64 -8.74 0.96
CA ALA A 62 -13.30 -9.22 -0.37
C ALA A 62 -14.10 -8.53 -1.48
N ASP A 63 -15.35 -8.17 -1.21
CA ASP A 63 -16.23 -7.51 -2.17
C ASP A 63 -15.85 -6.04 -2.44
N GLN A 64 -15.00 -5.45 -1.61
CA GLN A 64 -14.54 -4.08 -1.78
C GLN A 64 -13.15 -4.00 -2.39
N ILE A 65 -12.52 -5.15 -2.68
CA ILE A 65 -11.21 -5.18 -3.32
C ILE A 65 -11.36 -4.79 -4.78
N THR A 66 -10.61 -3.77 -5.21
CA THR A 66 -10.63 -3.33 -6.60
C THR A 66 -9.46 -3.91 -7.40
N ASN A 67 -8.39 -4.33 -6.73
CA ASN A 67 -7.23 -4.92 -7.39
C ASN A 67 -7.48 -6.40 -7.64
N PRO A 68 -7.55 -6.87 -8.90
CA PRO A 68 -7.87 -8.27 -9.19
C PRO A 68 -6.82 -9.26 -8.67
N ILE A 69 -5.55 -8.86 -8.58
CA ILE A 69 -4.50 -9.72 -8.05
C ILE A 69 -4.71 -9.95 -6.55
N VAL A 70 -5.01 -8.90 -5.80
CA VAL A 70 -5.27 -8.99 -4.37
C VAL A 70 -6.55 -9.78 -4.12
N LYS A 71 -7.58 -9.56 -4.91
CA LYS A 71 -8.84 -10.29 -4.82
C LYS A 71 -8.61 -11.79 -5.04
N TYR A 72 -7.83 -12.15 -6.03
CA TYR A 72 -7.48 -13.54 -6.29
C TYR A 72 -6.75 -14.17 -5.09
N ASP A 73 -5.77 -13.46 -4.52
CA ASP A 73 -5.00 -13.96 -3.38
C ASP A 73 -5.88 -14.21 -2.15
N VAL A 74 -6.90 -13.37 -1.94
CA VAL A 74 -7.80 -13.46 -0.78
C VAL A 74 -8.87 -14.51 -0.98
N THR A 75 -9.46 -14.59 -2.17
CA THR A 75 -10.60 -15.49 -2.45
C THR A 75 -10.18 -16.83 -3.04
N GLY A 76 -9.00 -16.92 -3.64
CA GLY A 76 -8.53 -18.13 -4.31
C GLY A 76 -9.14 -18.34 -5.70
N GLU A 77 -9.76 -17.34 -6.27
CA GLU A 77 -10.41 -17.41 -7.58
C GLU A 77 -9.60 -16.84 -8.72
#